data_8411633176e2be43b0ea5d2f66abb07d
#
_entry.id   8411633176e2be43b0ea5d2f66abb07d
#
_cell.length_a   1.000
_cell.length_b   1.000
_cell.length_c   1.000
_cell.angle_alpha   90.00
_cell.angle_beta   90.00
_cell.angle_gamma   90.00
#
_symmetry.space_group_name_H-M   'P 1'
#
loop_
_entity.id
_entity.type
_entity.pdbx_description
1 polymer ?
#
loop_
_entity_poly.entity_id
_entity_poly.type
_entity_poly.pdbx_seq_one_letter_code
_entity_poly.pdbx_strand_id
1 'polypeptide(L)'
;MSATSVYGDHKGDWVTEKSDTRPSSSNGIDRLMAEKLWTSLFNEKQLSLQIFRLSGIYSNENNVLVRLKSGNTKIINKENHFFSRIHVEDIANILFNSLFTFKPGEVF
;
A
#
# COMPACT_ATOMS: atom_id res chain seq x y z
N MET A 1 -0.51 5.68 6.83
CA MET A 1 -0.76 4.59 5.85
C MET A 1 -0.38 5.05 4.45
N SER A 2 0.33 4.23 3.70
CA SER A 2 0.72 4.41 2.31
C SER A 2 0.12 3.30 1.44
N ALA A 3 0.59 3.12 0.22
CA ALA A 3 0.08 2.12 -0.69
C ALA A 3 1.18 1.52 -1.56
N THR A 4 1.00 0.27 -1.98
CA THR A 4 1.94 -0.42 -2.90
C THR A 4 2.06 0.23 -4.28
N SER A 5 1.17 1.18 -4.62
CA SER A 5 1.30 1.98 -5.85
C SER A 5 2.60 2.79 -5.96
N VAL A 6 3.32 3.00 -4.84
CA VAL A 6 4.63 3.66 -4.82
C VAL A 6 5.71 2.84 -5.54
N TYR A 7 5.55 1.51 -5.65
CA TYR A 7 6.50 0.65 -6.33
C TYR A 7 6.42 0.78 -7.86
N GLY A 8 5.22 1.04 -8.40
CA GLY A 8 4.98 1.05 -9.84
C GLY A 8 4.96 -0.35 -10.46
N ASP A 9 5.32 -0.45 -11.74
CA ASP A 9 5.31 -1.71 -12.50
C ASP A 9 6.67 -2.41 -12.44
N HIS A 10 6.72 -3.52 -11.74
CA HIS A 10 7.87 -4.43 -11.67
C HIS A 10 7.70 -5.67 -12.56
N LYS A 11 6.82 -5.60 -13.57
CA LYS A 11 6.59 -6.65 -14.59
C LYS A 11 6.21 -8.03 -14.02
N GLY A 12 5.60 -8.03 -12.84
CA GLY A 12 5.18 -9.24 -12.13
C GLY A 12 6.21 -9.79 -11.14
N ASP A 13 7.35 -9.16 -10.99
CA ASP A 13 8.34 -9.55 -9.98
C ASP A 13 7.85 -9.24 -8.56
N TRP A 14 8.35 -10.03 -7.61
CA TRP A 14 8.11 -9.78 -6.19
C TRP A 14 8.78 -8.48 -5.76
N VAL A 15 8.06 -7.69 -4.98
CA VAL A 15 8.58 -6.46 -4.35
C VAL A 15 8.59 -6.60 -2.83
N THR A 16 9.57 -5.97 -2.21
CA THR A 16 9.72 -5.85 -0.76
C THR A 16 9.83 -4.38 -0.38
N GLU A 17 9.88 -4.08 0.89
CA GLU A 17 10.05 -2.72 1.41
C GLU A 17 11.37 -2.07 0.94
N LYS A 18 12.36 -2.89 0.55
CA LYS A 18 13.67 -2.47 0.04
C LYS A 18 13.70 -2.30 -1.49
N SER A 19 12.64 -2.70 -2.19
CA SER A 19 12.57 -2.57 -3.64
C SER A 19 12.47 -1.10 -4.06
N ASP A 20 12.98 -0.79 -5.26
CA ASP A 20 12.90 0.54 -5.84
C ASP A 20 11.45 1.03 -5.94
N THR A 21 11.25 2.29 -5.59
CA THR A 21 9.97 2.97 -5.78
C THR A 21 9.97 3.71 -7.12
N ARG A 22 9.16 3.25 -8.06
CA ARG A 22 9.05 3.78 -9.43
C ARG A 22 7.58 4.00 -9.82
N PRO A 23 6.82 4.85 -9.08
CA PRO A 23 5.41 5.03 -9.34
C PRO A 23 5.16 5.59 -10.74
N SER A 24 4.20 5.03 -11.46
CA SER A 24 3.79 5.46 -12.79
C SER A 24 2.42 6.15 -12.82
N SER A 25 1.63 6.01 -11.75
CA SER A 25 0.34 6.70 -11.61
C SER A 25 0.48 7.98 -10.80
N SER A 26 -0.37 8.98 -11.07
CA SER A 26 -0.42 10.22 -10.29
C SER A 26 -0.60 9.94 -8.79
N ASN A 27 -1.54 9.07 -8.43
CA ASN A 27 -1.76 8.69 -7.04
C ASN A 27 -0.52 8.03 -6.39
N GLY A 28 0.23 7.22 -7.14
CA GLY A 28 1.48 6.61 -6.66
C GLY A 28 2.58 7.65 -6.43
N ILE A 29 2.70 8.62 -7.33
CA ILE A 29 3.65 9.74 -7.23
C ILE A 29 3.34 10.59 -6.01
N ASP A 30 2.08 11.01 -5.84
CA ASP A 30 1.63 11.82 -4.71
C ASP A 30 1.85 11.07 -3.38
N ARG A 31 1.59 9.76 -3.38
CA ARG A 31 1.80 8.91 -2.21
C ARG A 31 3.27 8.82 -1.82
N LEU A 32 4.15 8.63 -2.81
CA LEU A 32 5.61 8.61 -2.56
C LEU A 32 6.13 9.97 -2.08
N MET A 33 5.60 11.07 -2.61
CA MET A 33 5.93 12.41 -2.13
C MET A 33 5.51 12.58 -0.66
N ALA A 34 4.32 12.14 -0.30
CA ALA A 34 3.86 12.17 1.09
C ALA A 34 4.77 11.34 2.03
N GLU A 35 5.19 10.13 1.61
CA GLU A 35 6.16 9.32 2.38
C GLU A 35 7.47 10.09 2.63
N LYS A 36 8.01 10.76 1.61
CA LYS A 36 9.23 11.55 1.71
C LYS A 36 9.10 12.71 2.68
N LEU A 37 7.97 13.43 2.62
CA LEU A 37 7.70 14.54 3.54
C LEU A 37 7.59 14.06 4.99
N TRP A 38 6.88 12.97 5.25
CA TRP A 38 6.79 12.39 6.59
C TRP A 38 8.15 11.89 7.09
N THR A 39 8.96 11.27 6.21
CA THR A 39 10.32 10.83 6.56
C THR A 39 11.23 12.01 6.88
N SER A 40 11.12 13.13 6.16
CA SER A 40 11.85 14.35 6.50
C SER A 40 11.46 14.89 7.88
N LEU A 41 10.17 14.92 8.19
CA LEU A 41 9.69 15.32 9.53
C LEU A 41 10.17 14.37 10.64
N PHE A 42 10.21 13.07 10.38
CA PHE A 42 10.80 12.09 11.30
C PHE A 42 12.26 12.41 11.61
N ASN A 43 13.06 12.68 10.57
CA ASN A 43 14.48 12.99 10.72
C ASN A 43 14.75 14.34 11.39
N GLU A 44 13.98 15.37 11.02
CA GLU A 44 14.19 16.74 11.51
C GLU A 44 13.58 17.00 12.89
N LYS A 45 12.43 16.42 13.17
CA LYS A 45 11.63 16.69 14.37
C LYS A 45 11.61 15.53 15.36
N GLN A 46 12.28 14.41 15.03
CA GLN A 46 12.28 13.18 15.83
C GLN A 46 10.87 12.65 16.14
N LEU A 47 9.94 12.83 15.17
CA LEU A 47 8.60 12.30 15.27
C LEU A 47 8.62 10.78 15.11
N SER A 48 7.93 10.08 15.97
CA SER A 48 7.77 8.62 15.82
C SER A 48 6.93 8.30 14.58
N LEU A 49 7.53 7.64 13.59
CA LEU A 49 6.92 7.32 12.30
C LEU A 49 7.09 5.85 11.97
N GLN A 50 6.00 5.21 11.53
CA GLN A 50 6.02 3.94 10.78
C GLN A 50 5.19 4.12 9.50
N ILE A 51 5.62 3.52 8.40
CA ILE A 51 4.94 3.58 7.11
C ILE A 51 4.46 2.19 6.74
N PHE A 52 3.15 2.02 6.51
CA PHE A 52 2.54 0.78 6.03
C PHE A 52 2.10 0.97 4.58
N ARG A 53 2.70 0.23 3.64
CA ARG A 53 2.37 0.23 2.21
C ARG A 53 1.32 -0.85 1.94
N LEU A 54 0.08 -0.46 1.96
CA LEU A 54 -1.05 -1.37 1.82
C LEU A 54 -1.30 -1.75 0.37
N SER A 55 -1.56 -3.03 0.13
CA SER A 55 -2.06 -3.55 -1.14
C SER A 55 -3.54 -3.21 -1.34
N GLY A 56 -4.18 -3.72 -2.39
CA GLY A 56 -5.60 -3.49 -2.64
C GLY A 56 -6.47 -3.95 -1.47
N ILE A 57 -7.20 -3.04 -0.85
CA ILE A 57 -8.03 -3.32 0.32
C ILE A 57 -9.35 -3.92 -0.12
N TYR A 58 -9.81 -4.96 0.58
CA TYR A 58 -11.15 -5.52 0.40
C TYR A 58 -11.86 -5.77 1.73
N SER A 59 -13.18 -5.86 1.67
CA SER A 59 -14.06 -6.14 2.80
C SER A 59 -15.26 -6.98 2.33
N ASN A 60 -16.12 -7.39 3.28
CA ASN A 60 -17.36 -8.07 2.95
C ASN A 60 -18.28 -7.22 2.05
N GLU A 61 -18.26 -5.90 2.22
CA GLU A 61 -19.09 -4.95 1.46
C GLU A 61 -18.43 -4.46 0.16
N ASN A 62 -17.09 -4.48 0.09
CA ASN A 62 -16.33 -4.02 -1.06
C ASN A 62 -15.34 -5.09 -1.52
N ASN A 63 -15.77 -5.94 -2.42
CA ASN A 63 -14.97 -7.02 -2.99
C ASN A 63 -15.34 -7.26 -4.47
N VAL A 64 -14.60 -8.16 -5.12
CA VAL A 64 -14.78 -8.47 -6.56
C VAL A 64 -16.19 -8.98 -6.85
N LEU A 65 -16.76 -9.81 -5.98
CA LEU A 65 -18.10 -10.39 -6.19
C LEU A 65 -19.19 -9.31 -6.14
N VAL A 66 -19.09 -8.38 -5.20
CA VAL A 66 -20.01 -7.24 -5.10
C VAL A 66 -19.93 -6.37 -6.36
N ARG A 67 -18.72 -6.10 -6.85
CA ARG A 67 -18.50 -5.33 -8.09
C ARG A 67 -19.02 -6.05 -9.32
N LEU A 68 -18.85 -7.37 -9.42
CA LEU A 68 -19.40 -8.17 -10.51
C LEU A 68 -20.93 -8.10 -10.54
N LYS A 69 -21.57 -8.22 -9.39
CA LYS A 69 -23.04 -8.11 -9.27
C LYS A 69 -23.55 -6.74 -9.67
N SER A 70 -22.80 -5.67 -9.42
CA SER A 70 -23.19 -4.30 -9.78
C SER A 70 -22.88 -3.93 -11.24
N GLY A 71 -22.28 -4.83 -12.03
CA GLY A 71 -21.91 -4.58 -13.44
C GLY A 71 -20.74 -3.62 -13.63
N ASN A 72 -20.07 -3.18 -12.56
CA ASN A 72 -18.99 -2.20 -12.59
C ASN A 72 -17.59 -2.84 -12.69
N THR A 73 -17.47 -3.97 -13.36
CA THR A 73 -16.20 -4.69 -13.47
C THR A 73 -15.59 -4.49 -14.85
N LYS A 74 -14.32 -4.13 -14.88
CA LYS A 74 -13.50 -4.11 -16.11
C LYS A 74 -12.59 -5.33 -16.15
N ILE A 75 -12.53 -5.98 -17.29
CA ILE A 75 -11.55 -7.04 -17.54
C ILE A 75 -10.21 -6.36 -17.80
N ILE A 76 -9.20 -6.70 -17.00
CA ILE A 76 -7.83 -6.23 -17.20
C ILE A 76 -7.09 -7.38 -17.91
N ASN A 77 -6.80 -7.19 -19.20
CA ASN A 77 -6.01 -8.13 -19.98
C ASN A 77 -4.57 -7.61 -20.09
N LYS A 78 -3.76 -7.90 -19.08
CA LYS A 78 -2.35 -7.52 -19.03
C LYS A 78 -1.55 -8.73 -18.58
N GLU A 79 -0.56 -9.13 -19.40
CA GLU A 79 0.34 -10.23 -19.06
C GLU A 79 1.13 -9.92 -17.78
N ASN A 80 1.38 -10.95 -16.99
CA ASN A 80 2.12 -10.87 -15.72
C ASN A 80 1.54 -9.83 -14.74
N HIS A 81 0.22 -9.65 -14.76
CA HIS A 81 -0.47 -8.76 -13.85
C HIS A 81 -1.03 -9.53 -12.65
N PHE A 82 -0.37 -9.40 -11.51
CA PHE A 82 -0.77 -10.03 -10.25
C PHE A 82 -1.45 -9.01 -9.35
N PHE A 83 -2.48 -9.46 -8.63
CA PHE A 83 -3.19 -8.65 -7.65
C PHE A 83 -2.80 -9.08 -6.24
N SER A 84 -2.20 -8.17 -5.50
CA SER A 84 -2.07 -8.29 -4.05
C SER A 84 -3.26 -7.64 -3.35
N ARG A 85 -3.80 -8.31 -2.33
CA ARG A 85 -4.94 -7.80 -1.57
C ARG A 85 -4.79 -8.10 -0.09
N ILE A 86 -5.38 -7.21 0.72
CA ILE A 86 -5.42 -7.35 2.17
C ILE A 86 -6.83 -7.07 2.67
N HIS A 87 -7.29 -7.84 3.63
CA HIS A 87 -8.60 -7.62 4.25
C HIS A 87 -8.54 -6.44 5.23
N VAL A 88 -9.62 -5.66 5.30
CA VAL A 88 -9.67 -4.46 6.16
C VAL A 88 -9.47 -4.79 7.65
N GLU A 89 -9.95 -5.94 8.12
CA GLU A 89 -9.75 -6.38 9.51
C GLU A 89 -8.29 -6.73 9.80
N ASP A 90 -7.57 -7.32 8.83
CA ASP A 90 -6.14 -7.61 8.98
C ASP A 90 -5.34 -6.31 9.11
N ILE A 91 -5.70 -5.28 8.33
CA ILE A 91 -5.10 -3.95 8.47
C ILE A 91 -5.31 -3.41 9.87
N ALA A 92 -6.54 -3.47 10.38
CA ALA A 92 -6.86 -2.98 11.73
C ALA A 92 -6.05 -3.72 12.81
N ASN A 93 -5.96 -5.05 12.70
CA ASN A 93 -5.17 -5.87 13.62
C ASN A 93 -3.68 -5.58 13.57
N ILE A 94 -3.11 -5.42 12.35
CA ILE A 94 -1.70 -5.08 12.16
C ILE A 94 -1.40 -3.71 12.78
N LEU A 95 -2.22 -2.70 12.50
CA LEU A 95 -2.05 -1.36 13.06
C LEU A 95 -2.17 -1.36 14.58
N PHE A 96 -3.16 -2.08 15.13
CA PHE A 96 -3.33 -2.21 16.58
C PHE A 96 -2.10 -2.85 17.22
N ASN A 97 -1.61 -3.97 16.68
CA ASN A 97 -0.42 -4.65 17.18
C ASN A 97 0.84 -3.80 17.05
N SER A 98 0.95 -2.98 16.00
CA SER A 98 2.11 -2.10 15.80
C SER A 98 2.27 -1.05 16.89
N LEU A 99 1.23 -0.72 17.64
CA LEU A 99 1.31 0.18 18.80
C LEU A 99 2.14 -0.44 19.95
N PHE A 100 2.12 -1.77 20.07
CA PHE A 100 2.86 -2.49 21.14
C PHE A 100 4.27 -2.90 20.70
N THR A 101 4.49 -3.02 19.37
CA THR A 101 5.78 -3.43 18.79
C THR A 101 6.32 -2.33 17.86
N PHE A 102 6.20 -1.08 18.30
CA PHE A 102 6.54 0.08 17.48
C PHE A 102 8.02 0.09 17.09
N LYS A 103 8.29 0.26 15.79
CA LYS A 103 9.64 0.35 15.21
C LYS A 103 9.78 1.67 14.44
N PRO A 104 10.32 2.72 15.09
CA PRO A 104 10.43 4.04 14.46
C PRO A 104 11.29 4.00 13.19
N GLY A 105 10.81 4.66 12.13
CA GLY A 105 11.51 4.77 10.85
C GLY A 105 11.34 3.59 9.91
N GLU A 106 10.69 2.50 10.34
CA GLU A 106 10.48 1.33 9.50
C GLU A 106 9.34 1.50 8.50
N VAL A 107 9.51 0.87 7.34
CA VAL A 107 8.51 0.71 6.29
C VAL A 107 8.10 -0.76 6.21
N PHE A 108 6.80 -1.02 6.10
CA PHE A 108 6.20 -2.35 6.01
C PHE A 108 5.31 -2.46 4.78
#